data_d371586371ba3d10dff8ba4aa13229b9
#
_entry.id   d371586371ba3d10dff8ba4aa13229b9
#
_cell.length_a   1.000
_cell.length_b   1.000
_cell.length_c   1.000
_cell.angle_alpha   90.00
_cell.angle_beta   90.00
_cell.angle_gamma   90.00
#
_symmetry.space_group_name_H-M   'P 1'
#
loop_
_entity.id
_entity.type
_entity.pdbx_description
1 polymer ?
#
loop_
_entity_poly.entity_id
_entity_poly.type
_entity_poly.pdbx_seq_one_letter_code
_entity_poly.pdbx_strand_id
1 'polypeptide(L)'
;MPIIVNQISSPLNATEQEVISTALKKLGSASKHAIDCEIHKSSLDARKRNDIHFVHSVFVTLDSADLEKKLCEKNTSLTYVERSVYKPVISTEKAEGKVVIAGFGPAGMFAGLALAEQGYRPIILERGSSMEKRTASVQKFWLTGELDTNCNVQFGEGGAGTFSDGKLTTRIKDPLCRYVLERFVDFGAPKEILTKAKPHIGTDNLRNIVTAIRKRIIELGGEVRFDTALTDLAVANGKVHTISAGDKNEKVSAVILAIGHSARDTFELLQCKNIFLEPKPFSVGARIEHKQVAVDESLYGDHAGNPLLPKGEYQLSWRDKNGRGVYTFCMCPGGTVVPSASESGGTVTNGMSEFARDGENANAAVVVAVTPDDFGHCPLDGVAFARSIEQKAYTLTGSYKGAGTTVGGFLDGKPEIAGTVSPTYALDCKATELRDVFPKFVTDMLEGGLQNFSRKMKCFGDKGAMLTAPETRTSSPVRITRNADMVSLSVENLYPCGEGAGYAGGIMSAAVDGLKAAMQIMTRQAPCDK
;
A
#
# COMPACT_ATOMS: atom_id res chain seq x y z
N MET A 1 -24.73 17.00 13.47
CA MET A 1 -23.53 16.56 12.71
C MET A 1 -22.33 17.18 13.40
N PRO A 2 -21.23 16.47 13.60
CA PRO A 2 -20.13 16.98 14.42
C PRO A 2 -19.34 18.09 13.75
N ILE A 3 -18.78 18.96 14.57
CA ILE A 3 -17.73 19.89 14.17
C ILE A 3 -16.37 19.32 14.54
N ILE A 4 -15.34 19.66 13.78
CA ILE A 4 -13.95 19.35 14.12
C ILE A 4 -13.31 20.59 14.72
N VAL A 5 -12.84 20.47 15.96
CA VAL A 5 -11.98 21.47 16.60
C VAL A 5 -10.52 21.10 16.31
N ASN A 6 -9.85 21.93 15.52
CA ASN A 6 -8.49 21.66 15.04
C ASN A 6 -7.41 22.27 15.94
N GLN A 7 -6.15 21.80 15.74
CA GLN A 7 -4.94 22.33 16.34
C GLN A 7 -4.98 22.37 17.88
N ILE A 8 -5.31 21.25 18.49
CA ILE A 8 -5.23 21.06 19.93
C ILE A 8 -3.84 20.49 20.27
N SER A 9 -2.92 21.33 20.71
CA SER A 9 -1.61 20.86 21.18
C SER A 9 -1.71 20.26 22.59
N SER A 10 -1.00 19.17 22.83
CA SER A 10 -0.89 18.54 24.14
C SER A 10 0.53 17.99 24.38
N PRO A 11 1.01 17.92 25.62
CA PRO A 11 2.22 17.19 25.96
C PRO A 11 2.08 15.70 25.63
N LEU A 12 3.23 14.98 25.57
CA LEU A 12 3.26 13.57 25.18
C LEU A 12 2.44 12.65 26.10
N ASN A 13 2.34 13.00 27.38
CA ASN A 13 1.65 12.24 28.42
C ASN A 13 0.20 12.70 28.69
N ALA A 14 -0.35 13.58 27.85
CA ALA A 14 -1.73 14.04 28.02
C ALA A 14 -2.73 12.90 27.86
N THR A 15 -3.72 12.87 28.73
CA THR A 15 -4.86 11.96 28.64
C THR A 15 -5.86 12.45 27.57
N GLU A 16 -6.68 11.53 27.07
CA GLU A 16 -7.75 11.88 26.13
C GLU A 16 -8.72 12.93 26.71
N GLN A 17 -9.04 12.83 27.99
CA GLN A 17 -9.91 13.79 28.69
C GLN A 17 -9.33 15.20 28.72
N GLU A 18 -8.03 15.35 28.93
CA GLU A 18 -7.34 16.64 28.91
C GLU A 18 -7.36 17.26 27.52
N VAL A 19 -7.17 16.44 26.46
CA VAL A 19 -7.27 16.88 25.07
C VAL A 19 -8.69 17.34 24.75
N ILE A 20 -9.71 16.56 25.10
CA ILE A 20 -11.14 16.92 24.92
C ILE A 20 -11.48 18.19 25.71
N SER A 21 -11.05 18.30 26.97
CA SER A 21 -11.27 19.50 27.78
C SER A 21 -10.68 20.75 27.12
N THR A 22 -9.49 20.63 26.53
CA THR A 22 -8.85 21.73 25.81
C THR A 22 -9.62 22.11 24.54
N ALA A 23 -10.16 21.13 23.82
CA ALA A 23 -11.02 21.38 22.66
C ALA A 23 -12.32 22.10 23.06
N LEU A 24 -12.97 21.67 24.13
CA LEU A 24 -14.19 22.30 24.67
C LEU A 24 -13.93 23.75 25.12
N LYS A 25 -12.79 24.03 25.73
CA LYS A 25 -12.39 25.42 26.11
C LYS A 25 -12.31 26.34 24.87
N LYS A 26 -11.86 25.82 23.72
CA LYS A 26 -11.84 26.60 22.47
C LYS A 26 -13.23 26.96 21.93
N LEU A 27 -14.25 26.19 22.28
CA LEU A 27 -15.63 26.48 21.90
C LEU A 27 -16.29 27.54 22.81
N GLY A 28 -15.65 27.92 23.92
CA GLY A 28 -16.15 28.91 24.84
C GLY A 28 -17.54 28.55 25.39
N SER A 29 -18.51 29.47 25.34
CA SER A 29 -19.87 29.23 25.84
C SER A 29 -20.62 28.12 25.10
N ALA A 30 -20.25 27.82 23.86
CA ALA A 30 -20.87 26.74 23.08
C ALA A 30 -20.53 25.33 23.63
N SER A 31 -19.49 25.19 24.43
CA SER A 31 -19.15 23.90 25.08
C SER A 31 -20.25 23.32 25.95
N LYS A 32 -21.18 24.17 26.46
CA LYS A 32 -22.33 23.74 27.26
C LYS A 32 -23.34 22.92 26.46
N HIS A 33 -23.30 23.02 25.14
CA HIS A 33 -24.15 22.32 24.18
C HIS A 33 -23.50 21.05 23.64
N ALA A 34 -22.30 20.68 24.12
CA ALA A 34 -21.62 19.46 23.68
C ALA A 34 -22.29 18.21 24.28
N ILE A 35 -22.75 17.30 23.41
CA ILE A 35 -23.39 16.03 23.78
C ILE A 35 -22.48 14.83 23.56
N ASP A 36 -21.46 14.95 22.68
CA ASP A 36 -20.48 13.91 22.42
C ASP A 36 -19.14 14.52 21.98
N CYS A 37 -18.04 13.88 22.38
CA CYS A 37 -16.68 14.30 22.05
C CYS A 37 -15.78 13.10 21.85
N GLU A 38 -15.07 13.04 20.74
CA GLU A 38 -14.09 11.99 20.45
C GLU A 38 -12.86 12.56 19.72
N ILE A 39 -11.68 11.97 19.93
CA ILE A 39 -10.49 12.34 19.15
C ILE A 39 -10.70 11.90 17.70
N HIS A 40 -10.69 12.88 16.79
CA HIS A 40 -10.76 12.61 15.35
C HIS A 40 -9.41 12.19 14.78
N LYS A 41 -8.34 12.92 15.16
CA LYS A 41 -6.99 12.66 14.63
C LYS A 41 -5.92 13.15 15.60
N SER A 42 -4.87 12.34 15.73
CA SER A 42 -3.68 12.67 16.52
C SER A 42 -2.43 12.54 15.66
N SER A 43 -1.58 13.55 15.66
CA SER A 43 -0.31 13.58 14.97
C SER A 43 0.80 14.05 15.87
N LEU A 44 1.98 13.44 15.78
CA LEU A 44 3.18 13.92 16.47
C LEU A 44 3.76 15.10 15.70
N ASP A 45 4.04 16.20 16.40
CA ASP A 45 4.89 17.29 15.89
C ASP A 45 6.27 17.18 16.56
N ALA A 46 7.26 16.73 15.81
CA ALA A 46 8.66 16.61 16.21
C ALA A 46 9.59 17.45 15.33
N ARG A 47 9.05 18.49 14.66
CA ARG A 47 9.85 19.41 13.82
C ARG A 47 10.90 20.19 14.62
N LYS A 48 10.63 20.41 15.91
CA LYS A 48 11.57 21.03 16.85
C LYS A 48 11.88 20.02 17.96
N ARG A 49 13.14 19.59 18.04
CA ARG A 49 13.56 18.58 19.02
C ARG A 49 13.35 18.97 20.49
N ASN A 50 13.37 20.28 20.80
CA ASN A 50 13.12 20.81 22.13
C ASN A 50 11.63 21.10 22.43
N ASP A 51 10.73 20.80 21.50
CA ASP A 51 9.28 21.04 21.61
C ASP A 51 8.53 19.93 20.86
N ILE A 52 8.70 18.68 21.32
CA ILE A 52 8.00 17.52 20.77
C ILE A 52 6.66 17.36 21.49
N HIS A 53 5.56 17.42 20.74
CA HIS A 53 4.22 17.37 21.30
C HIS A 53 3.23 16.74 20.32
N PHE A 54 2.04 16.33 20.81
CA PHE A 54 0.95 15.91 19.94
C PHE A 54 0.09 17.10 19.53
N VAL A 55 -0.41 17.02 18.30
CA VAL A 55 -1.44 17.92 17.75
C VAL A 55 -2.66 17.08 17.39
N HIS A 56 -3.80 17.43 17.97
CA HIS A 56 -5.04 16.71 17.80
C HIS A 56 -6.08 17.55 17.05
N SER A 57 -7.02 16.84 16.43
CA SER A 57 -8.34 17.33 16.04
C SER A 57 -9.38 16.53 16.82
N VAL A 58 -10.41 17.20 17.31
CA VAL A 58 -11.45 16.60 18.15
C VAL A 58 -12.80 16.80 17.46
N PHE A 59 -13.56 15.72 17.28
CA PHE A 59 -14.98 15.80 16.95
C PHE A 59 -15.76 16.25 18.19
N VAL A 60 -16.63 17.22 18.00
CA VAL A 60 -17.59 17.65 18.99
C VAL A 60 -18.98 17.72 18.35
N THR A 61 -19.92 16.98 18.88
CA THR A 61 -21.32 17.03 18.48
C THR A 61 -22.08 17.91 19.46
N LEU A 62 -22.77 18.93 18.95
CA LEU A 62 -23.60 19.80 19.75
C LEU A 62 -25.08 19.36 19.65
N ASP A 63 -25.89 19.83 20.59
CA ASP A 63 -27.35 19.59 20.61
C ASP A 63 -28.13 20.32 19.51
N SER A 64 -27.46 21.24 18.77
CA SER A 64 -28.06 22.03 17.70
C SER A 64 -27.16 22.11 16.46
N ALA A 65 -27.64 21.57 15.34
CA ALA A 65 -26.94 21.63 14.05
C ALA A 65 -26.79 23.07 13.52
N ASP A 66 -27.74 23.95 13.83
CA ASP A 66 -27.67 25.36 13.44
C ASP A 66 -26.58 26.11 14.20
N LEU A 67 -26.36 25.73 15.48
CA LEU A 67 -25.27 26.29 16.28
C LEU A 67 -23.92 25.84 15.72
N GLU A 68 -23.80 24.55 15.34
CA GLU A 68 -22.57 23.98 14.72
C GLU A 68 -22.19 24.75 13.45
N LYS A 69 -23.16 24.97 12.53
CA LYS A 69 -22.93 25.73 11.30
C LYS A 69 -22.48 27.17 11.58
N LYS A 70 -23.20 27.88 12.44
CA LYS A 70 -22.88 29.27 12.82
C LYS A 70 -21.50 29.42 13.45
N LEU A 71 -21.06 28.42 14.23
CA LEU A 71 -19.73 28.43 14.84
C LEU A 71 -18.64 28.25 13.77
N CYS A 72 -18.83 27.35 12.83
CA CYS A 72 -17.86 27.13 11.74
C CYS A 72 -17.76 28.34 10.78
N GLU A 73 -18.86 29.05 10.54
CA GLU A 73 -18.84 30.28 9.74
C GLU A 73 -18.02 31.40 10.39
N LYS A 74 -18.02 31.47 11.74
CA LYS A 74 -17.34 32.52 12.50
C LYS A 74 -15.90 32.18 12.88
N ASN A 75 -15.49 30.91 12.84
CA ASN A 75 -14.21 30.46 13.35
C ASN A 75 -13.52 29.47 12.38
N THR A 76 -12.50 29.91 11.68
CA THR A 76 -11.73 29.13 10.71
C THR A 76 -10.95 27.95 11.34
N SER A 77 -10.80 27.89 12.67
CA SER A 77 -10.21 26.73 13.36
C SER A 77 -11.20 25.59 13.53
N LEU A 78 -12.48 25.80 13.23
CA LEU A 78 -13.53 24.80 13.25
C LEU A 78 -13.86 24.35 11.81
N THR A 79 -14.17 23.09 11.65
CA THR A 79 -14.57 22.50 10.37
C THR A 79 -15.88 21.76 10.56
N TYR A 80 -16.89 22.14 9.78
CA TYR A 80 -18.16 21.39 9.75
C TYR A 80 -17.99 20.12 8.92
N VAL A 81 -18.42 18.98 9.43
CA VAL A 81 -18.26 17.69 8.74
C VAL A 81 -19.58 16.98 8.61
N GLU A 82 -19.99 16.72 7.38
CA GLU A 82 -21.00 15.72 7.11
C GLU A 82 -20.36 14.34 7.17
N ARG A 83 -20.78 13.51 8.14
CA ARG A 83 -20.42 12.09 8.12
C ARG A 83 -21.06 11.46 6.89
N SER A 84 -20.27 11.29 5.84
CA SER A 84 -20.72 10.54 4.67
C SER A 84 -20.87 9.07 5.07
N VAL A 85 -22.10 8.59 5.07
CA VAL A 85 -22.36 7.16 5.24
C VAL A 85 -22.26 6.52 3.87
N TYR A 86 -21.47 5.45 3.77
CA TYR A 86 -21.46 4.61 2.58
C TYR A 86 -22.88 4.10 2.28
N LYS A 87 -23.48 4.59 1.21
CA LYS A 87 -24.81 4.17 0.73
C LYS A 87 -24.71 3.95 -0.77
N PRO A 88 -24.51 2.70 -1.22
CA PRO A 88 -24.49 2.40 -2.64
C PRO A 88 -25.89 2.59 -3.25
N VAL A 89 -25.91 3.12 -4.46
CA VAL A 89 -27.10 3.15 -5.30
C VAL A 89 -27.16 1.83 -6.06
N ILE A 90 -28.29 1.13 -5.98
CA ILE A 90 -28.47 -0.17 -6.63
C ILE A 90 -29.49 -0.01 -7.76
N SER A 91 -29.11 -0.45 -8.96
CA SER A 91 -30.00 -0.52 -10.13
C SER A 91 -31.16 -1.48 -9.89
N THR A 92 -32.23 -1.30 -10.63
CA THR A 92 -33.34 -2.26 -10.72
C THR A 92 -33.18 -3.28 -11.85
N GLU A 93 -32.23 -3.06 -12.77
CA GLU A 93 -31.96 -3.95 -13.91
C GLU A 93 -31.20 -5.18 -13.42
N LYS A 94 -31.75 -6.37 -13.64
CA LYS A 94 -31.15 -7.63 -13.22
C LYS A 94 -29.95 -7.98 -14.11
N ALA A 95 -28.87 -8.43 -13.48
CA ALA A 95 -27.69 -8.91 -14.21
C ALA A 95 -27.93 -10.29 -14.81
N GLU A 96 -27.46 -10.49 -16.04
CA GLU A 96 -27.34 -11.81 -16.65
C GLU A 96 -25.91 -12.35 -16.52
N GLY A 97 -25.65 -13.14 -15.50
CA GLY A 97 -24.31 -13.69 -15.22
C GLY A 97 -23.76 -13.20 -13.89
N LYS A 98 -22.56 -13.66 -13.58
CA LYS A 98 -21.92 -13.39 -12.27
C LYS A 98 -20.97 -12.19 -12.35
N VAL A 99 -20.80 -11.51 -11.23
CA VAL A 99 -19.69 -10.57 -11.06
C VAL A 99 -18.45 -11.36 -10.65
N VAL A 100 -17.39 -11.29 -11.46
CA VAL A 100 -16.11 -11.95 -11.17
C VAL A 100 -15.05 -10.90 -10.84
N ILE A 101 -14.26 -11.18 -9.84
CA ILE A 101 -13.15 -10.33 -9.39
C ILE A 101 -11.86 -11.13 -9.54
N ALA A 102 -10.91 -10.62 -10.33
CA ALA A 102 -9.58 -11.21 -10.45
C ALA A 102 -8.61 -10.53 -9.48
N GLY A 103 -8.16 -11.26 -8.47
CA GLY A 103 -7.27 -10.84 -7.40
C GLY A 103 -7.99 -10.58 -6.07
N PHE A 104 -7.39 -11.04 -4.96
CA PHE A 104 -7.88 -10.87 -3.58
C PHE A 104 -6.92 -10.01 -2.73
N GLY A 105 -6.29 -9.02 -3.37
CA GLY A 105 -5.62 -7.92 -2.68
C GLY A 105 -6.63 -6.87 -2.16
N PRO A 106 -6.18 -5.74 -1.58
CA PRO A 106 -7.08 -4.76 -0.97
C PRO A 106 -8.21 -4.27 -1.89
N ALA A 107 -7.95 -4.08 -3.18
CA ALA A 107 -8.99 -3.67 -4.13
C ALA A 107 -10.05 -4.75 -4.33
N GLY A 108 -9.64 -5.99 -4.63
CA GLY A 108 -10.58 -7.08 -4.85
C GLY A 108 -11.33 -7.48 -3.58
N MET A 109 -10.66 -7.44 -2.44
CA MET A 109 -11.23 -7.74 -1.12
C MET A 109 -12.36 -6.78 -0.76
N PHE A 110 -12.13 -5.47 -0.88
CA PHE A 110 -13.15 -4.46 -0.56
C PHE A 110 -14.26 -4.38 -1.62
N ALA A 111 -13.94 -4.62 -2.90
CA ALA A 111 -14.96 -4.77 -3.94
C ALA A 111 -15.85 -5.98 -3.66
N GLY A 112 -15.24 -7.12 -3.34
CA GLY A 112 -15.96 -8.36 -3.03
C GLY A 112 -16.83 -8.26 -1.79
N LEU A 113 -16.32 -7.65 -0.71
CA LEU A 113 -17.08 -7.40 0.51
C LEU A 113 -18.31 -6.51 0.25
N ALA A 114 -18.09 -5.37 -0.44
CA ALA A 114 -19.17 -4.44 -0.76
C ALA A 114 -20.26 -5.09 -1.62
N LEU A 115 -19.90 -5.85 -2.64
CA LEU A 115 -20.84 -6.58 -3.48
C LEU A 115 -21.59 -7.66 -2.68
N ALA A 116 -20.88 -8.44 -1.86
CA ALA A 116 -21.48 -9.49 -1.05
C ALA A 116 -22.48 -8.93 -0.03
N GLU A 117 -22.18 -7.79 0.61
CA GLU A 117 -23.09 -7.09 1.53
C GLU A 117 -24.38 -6.60 0.85
N GLN A 118 -24.36 -6.41 -0.46
CA GLN A 118 -25.52 -6.04 -1.28
C GLN A 118 -26.16 -7.24 -2.02
N GLY A 119 -25.76 -8.49 -1.71
CA GLY A 119 -26.39 -9.70 -2.22
C GLY A 119 -25.91 -10.17 -3.60
N TYR A 120 -24.83 -9.62 -4.16
CA TYR A 120 -24.34 -9.95 -5.52
C TYR A 120 -23.65 -11.33 -5.64
N ARG A 121 -23.22 -11.95 -4.56
CA ARG A 121 -22.52 -13.24 -4.54
C ARG A 121 -21.35 -13.30 -5.53
N PRO A 122 -20.34 -12.41 -5.39
CA PRO A 122 -19.22 -12.34 -6.32
C PRO A 122 -18.40 -13.62 -6.29
N ILE A 123 -17.79 -13.99 -7.43
CA ILE A 123 -16.72 -14.97 -7.50
C ILE A 123 -15.40 -14.24 -7.50
N ILE A 124 -14.55 -14.51 -6.54
CA ILE A 124 -13.22 -13.92 -6.42
C ILE A 124 -12.20 -14.99 -6.77
N LEU A 125 -11.35 -14.68 -7.74
CA LEU A 125 -10.25 -15.54 -8.19
C LEU A 125 -8.96 -15.00 -7.58
N GLU A 126 -8.24 -15.83 -6.83
CA GLU A 126 -6.90 -15.52 -6.34
C GLU A 126 -5.92 -16.59 -6.85
N ARG A 127 -4.85 -16.15 -7.55
CA ARG A 127 -3.88 -17.08 -8.14
C ARG A 127 -3.10 -17.84 -7.08
N GLY A 128 -2.78 -17.17 -5.96
CA GLY A 128 -2.09 -17.81 -4.85
C GLY A 128 -3.03 -18.47 -3.87
N SER A 129 -2.44 -19.07 -2.84
CA SER A 129 -3.15 -19.87 -1.85
C SER A 129 -3.78 -19.03 -0.73
N SER A 130 -4.60 -19.70 0.10
CA SER A 130 -5.14 -19.15 1.35
C SER A 130 -4.03 -18.75 2.32
N MET A 131 -4.34 -17.89 3.29
CA MET A 131 -3.39 -17.31 4.21
C MET A 131 -2.47 -18.33 4.88
N GLU A 132 -3.03 -19.46 5.30
CA GLU A 132 -2.29 -20.51 5.98
C GLU A 132 -1.23 -21.16 5.05
N LYS A 133 -1.64 -21.57 3.86
CA LYS A 133 -0.75 -22.15 2.84
C LYS A 133 0.24 -21.13 2.31
N ARG A 134 -0.22 -19.89 2.07
CA ARG A 134 0.62 -18.79 1.61
C ARG A 134 1.75 -18.49 2.58
N THR A 135 1.44 -18.42 3.89
CA THR A 135 2.45 -18.20 4.93
C THR A 135 3.52 -19.29 4.89
N ALA A 136 3.12 -20.55 4.77
CA ALA A 136 4.05 -21.67 4.66
C ALA A 136 4.92 -21.60 3.38
N SER A 137 4.32 -21.25 2.24
CA SER A 137 5.03 -21.08 0.97
C SER A 137 6.08 -19.96 1.04
N VAL A 138 5.71 -18.80 1.59
CA VAL A 138 6.64 -17.68 1.79
C VAL A 138 7.77 -18.04 2.75
N GLN A 139 7.46 -18.69 3.86
CA GLN A 139 8.50 -19.15 4.81
C GLN A 139 9.44 -20.18 4.17
N LYS A 140 8.90 -21.15 3.40
CA LYS A 140 9.71 -22.09 2.64
C LYS A 140 10.68 -21.37 1.70
N PHE A 141 10.18 -20.41 0.91
CA PHE A 141 11.03 -19.61 0.03
C PHE A 141 12.13 -18.88 0.79
N TRP A 142 11.81 -18.25 1.92
CA TRP A 142 12.80 -17.51 2.73
C TRP A 142 13.84 -18.40 3.40
N LEU A 143 13.53 -19.68 3.62
CA LEU A 143 14.45 -20.64 4.22
C LEU A 143 15.31 -21.37 3.17
N THR A 144 14.73 -21.70 2.02
CA THR A 144 15.36 -22.64 1.06
C THR A 144 15.71 -22.00 -0.28
N GLY A 145 15.16 -20.85 -0.60
CA GLY A 145 15.24 -20.25 -1.94
C GLY A 145 14.32 -20.90 -2.99
N GLU A 146 13.46 -21.86 -2.58
CA GLU A 146 12.50 -22.47 -3.49
C GLU A 146 11.27 -21.58 -3.69
N LEU A 147 11.21 -20.87 -4.81
CA LEU A 147 10.13 -19.95 -5.15
C LEU A 147 8.94 -20.69 -5.76
N ASP A 148 7.75 -20.48 -5.17
CA ASP A 148 6.47 -20.72 -5.85
C ASP A 148 6.04 -19.45 -6.59
N THR A 149 6.02 -19.49 -7.92
CA THR A 149 5.67 -18.33 -8.75
C THR A 149 4.21 -17.93 -8.66
N ASN A 150 3.33 -18.78 -8.19
CA ASN A 150 1.92 -18.50 -7.99
C ASN A 150 1.55 -18.12 -6.55
N CYS A 151 2.37 -18.54 -5.55
CA CYS A 151 2.10 -18.29 -4.13
C CYS A 151 3.34 -17.75 -3.41
N ASN A 152 3.41 -16.44 -3.19
CA ASN A 152 4.60 -15.74 -2.68
C ASN A 152 4.24 -14.41 -2.01
N VAL A 153 5.20 -13.52 -1.80
CA VAL A 153 4.97 -12.19 -1.20
C VAL A 153 4.07 -11.30 -2.07
N GLN A 154 4.03 -11.51 -3.39
CA GLN A 154 3.22 -10.71 -4.32
C GLN A 154 1.81 -11.29 -4.51
N PHE A 155 1.69 -12.61 -4.51
CA PHE A 155 0.47 -13.35 -4.83
C PHE A 155 -0.03 -14.20 -3.67
N GLY A 156 -1.33 -14.28 -3.53
CA GLY A 156 -2.05 -14.99 -2.50
C GLY A 156 -3.00 -14.10 -1.71
N GLU A 157 -3.75 -14.70 -0.81
CA GLU A 157 -4.77 -14.05 0.00
C GLU A 157 -4.28 -12.74 0.63
N GLY A 158 -5.01 -11.63 0.36
CA GLY A 158 -4.68 -10.28 0.83
C GLY A 158 -3.66 -9.51 -0.03
N GLY A 159 -3.10 -10.13 -1.09
CA GLY A 159 -2.15 -9.49 -2.01
C GLY A 159 -0.82 -9.11 -1.35
N ALA A 160 0.00 -8.31 -2.04
CA ALA A 160 1.34 -7.91 -1.56
C ALA A 160 1.31 -7.14 -0.23
N GLY A 161 0.21 -6.43 0.06
CA GLY A 161 0.05 -5.67 1.30
C GLY A 161 0.12 -6.49 2.58
N THR A 162 -0.19 -7.80 2.53
CA THR A 162 -0.16 -8.69 3.69
C THR A 162 1.24 -8.90 4.27
N PHE A 163 2.28 -8.89 3.42
CA PHE A 163 3.68 -8.99 3.83
C PHE A 163 4.37 -7.63 3.72
N SER A 164 3.80 -6.62 4.39
CA SER A 164 4.32 -5.25 4.44
C SER A 164 4.17 -4.69 5.86
N ASP A 165 4.52 -3.43 6.08
CA ASP A 165 4.23 -2.72 7.35
C ASP A 165 2.72 -2.48 7.58
N GLY A 166 1.90 -2.68 6.58
CA GLY A 166 0.46 -2.45 6.70
C GLY A 166 0.08 -0.99 6.88
N LYS A 167 0.84 -0.07 6.26
CA LYS A 167 0.53 1.37 6.29
C LYS A 167 -0.81 1.67 5.63
N LEU A 168 -1.63 2.44 6.34
CA LEU A 168 -2.92 2.93 5.87
C LEU A 168 -2.88 4.42 5.51
N THR A 169 -1.69 5.04 5.52
CA THR A 169 -1.53 6.42 5.08
C THR A 169 -1.78 6.54 3.58
N THR A 170 -2.55 7.55 3.19
CA THR A 170 -2.87 7.82 1.79
C THR A 170 -2.89 9.31 1.51
N ARG A 171 -2.66 9.70 0.25
CA ARG A 171 -2.79 11.09 -0.21
C ARG A 171 -4.17 11.39 -0.81
N ILE A 172 -4.99 10.36 -1.04
CA ILE A 172 -6.35 10.59 -1.54
C ILE A 172 -7.21 11.21 -0.45
N LYS A 173 -8.02 12.20 -0.87
CA LYS A 173 -8.99 12.89 0.00
C LYS A 173 -10.39 12.38 -0.33
N ASP A 174 -10.65 11.13 0.00
CA ASP A 174 -11.91 10.46 -0.33
C ASP A 174 -12.66 10.08 0.96
N PRO A 175 -13.96 10.39 1.08
CA PRO A 175 -14.75 10.00 2.24
C PRO A 175 -14.77 8.49 2.53
N LEU A 176 -14.62 7.67 1.49
CA LEU A 176 -14.55 6.21 1.62
C LEU A 176 -13.32 5.72 2.40
N CYS A 177 -12.27 6.56 2.57
CA CYS A 177 -11.13 6.22 3.42
C CYS A 177 -11.57 5.92 4.87
N ARG A 178 -12.52 6.71 5.40
CA ARG A 178 -13.06 6.50 6.76
C ARG A 178 -13.81 5.17 6.84
N TYR A 179 -14.65 4.88 5.85
CA TYR A 179 -15.35 3.60 5.74
C TYR A 179 -14.38 2.41 5.72
N VAL A 180 -13.29 2.48 4.93
CA VAL A 180 -12.27 1.43 4.88
C VAL A 180 -11.63 1.21 6.26
N LEU A 181 -11.26 2.29 6.98
CA LEU A 181 -10.69 2.19 8.33
C LEU A 181 -11.67 1.54 9.32
N GLU A 182 -12.93 1.96 9.30
CA GLU A 182 -13.98 1.38 10.15
C GLU A 182 -14.17 -0.11 9.87
N ARG A 183 -14.22 -0.51 8.59
CA ARG A 183 -14.30 -1.93 8.22
C ARG A 183 -13.09 -2.72 8.68
N PHE A 184 -11.87 -2.18 8.60
CA PHE A 184 -10.70 -2.86 9.17
C PHE A 184 -10.86 -3.07 10.68
N VAL A 185 -11.37 -2.09 11.42
CA VAL A 185 -11.64 -2.23 12.86
C VAL A 185 -12.73 -3.27 13.14
N ASP A 186 -13.81 -3.29 12.36
CA ASP A 186 -14.88 -4.30 12.48
C ASP A 186 -14.34 -5.73 12.29
N PHE A 187 -13.29 -5.90 11.50
CA PHE A 187 -12.61 -7.18 11.26
C PHE A 187 -11.38 -7.42 12.16
N GLY A 188 -11.19 -6.62 13.20
CA GLY A 188 -10.20 -6.87 14.25
C GLY A 188 -8.94 -6.03 14.19
N ALA A 189 -8.89 -4.98 13.37
CA ALA A 189 -7.78 -4.03 13.42
C ALA A 189 -7.80 -3.21 14.73
N PRO A 190 -6.63 -2.78 15.24
CA PRO A 190 -6.57 -1.90 16.40
C PRO A 190 -7.38 -0.62 16.20
N LYS A 191 -8.23 -0.27 17.16
CA LYS A 191 -9.10 0.94 17.08
C LYS A 191 -8.32 2.24 16.85
N GLU A 192 -7.07 2.29 17.28
CA GLU A 192 -6.21 3.47 17.12
C GLU A 192 -5.96 3.88 15.68
N ILE A 193 -6.17 2.98 14.69
CA ILE A 193 -6.06 3.34 13.27
C ILE A 193 -7.08 4.40 12.85
N LEU A 194 -8.17 4.54 13.58
CA LEU A 194 -9.21 5.54 13.32
C LEU A 194 -8.78 6.96 13.68
N THR A 195 -7.83 7.09 14.60
CA THR A 195 -7.41 8.38 15.18
C THR A 195 -5.95 8.76 14.89
N LYS A 196 -5.06 7.79 14.67
CA LYS A 196 -3.65 8.09 14.34
C LYS A 196 -3.52 8.74 12.96
N ALA A 197 -2.70 9.78 12.85
CA ALA A 197 -2.40 10.44 11.57
C ALA A 197 -1.62 9.56 10.60
N LYS A 198 -0.83 8.64 11.13
CA LYS A 198 -0.05 7.64 10.37
C LYS A 198 -0.42 6.23 10.85
N PRO A 199 -1.64 5.75 10.52
CA PRO A 199 -2.09 4.45 10.96
C PRO A 199 -1.37 3.33 10.22
N HIS A 200 -1.08 2.23 10.94
CA HIS A 200 -0.56 0.98 10.40
C HIS A 200 -1.19 -0.20 11.14
N ILE A 201 -1.18 -1.36 10.51
CA ILE A 201 -1.78 -2.58 11.07
C ILE A 201 -0.72 -3.62 11.44
N GLY A 202 0.41 -3.65 10.73
CA GLY A 202 1.43 -4.69 10.84
C GLY A 202 1.07 -5.97 10.05
N THR A 203 2.09 -6.69 9.60
CA THR A 203 1.90 -7.93 8.83
C THR A 203 1.21 -9.03 9.64
N ASP A 204 1.45 -9.09 10.93
CA ASP A 204 0.87 -10.03 11.90
C ASP A 204 -0.66 -9.90 12.01
N ASN A 205 -1.15 -8.68 12.25
CA ASN A 205 -2.60 -8.41 12.36
C ASN A 205 -3.31 -8.50 11.01
N LEU A 206 -2.68 -8.06 9.90
CA LEU A 206 -3.29 -8.10 8.57
C LEU A 206 -3.72 -9.49 8.16
N ARG A 207 -2.96 -10.54 8.51
CA ARG A 207 -3.30 -11.93 8.20
C ARG A 207 -4.65 -12.34 8.78
N ASN A 208 -4.92 -11.98 10.03
CA ASN A 208 -6.18 -12.29 10.71
C ASN A 208 -7.35 -11.51 10.12
N ILE A 209 -7.15 -10.23 9.86
CA ILE A 209 -8.17 -9.32 9.32
C ILE A 209 -8.60 -9.75 7.91
N VAL A 210 -7.64 -10.05 7.04
CA VAL A 210 -7.91 -10.51 5.67
C VAL A 210 -8.70 -11.82 5.68
N THR A 211 -8.31 -12.77 6.55
CA THR A 211 -9.03 -14.04 6.74
C THR A 211 -10.46 -13.80 7.26
N ALA A 212 -10.67 -12.85 8.16
CA ALA A 212 -12.00 -12.51 8.68
C ALA A 212 -12.90 -11.90 7.57
N ILE A 213 -12.36 -11.02 6.74
CA ILE A 213 -13.08 -10.46 5.59
C ILE A 213 -13.46 -11.56 4.59
N ARG A 214 -12.54 -12.48 4.26
CA ARG A 214 -12.85 -13.64 3.40
C ARG A 214 -14.03 -14.44 3.94
N LYS A 215 -13.99 -14.80 5.22
CA LYS A 215 -15.06 -15.57 5.87
C LYS A 215 -16.40 -14.83 5.75
N ARG A 216 -16.39 -13.52 5.96
CA ARG A 216 -17.60 -12.70 5.83
C ARG A 216 -18.16 -12.69 4.41
N ILE A 217 -17.31 -12.58 3.39
CA ILE A 217 -17.74 -12.66 1.97
C ILE A 217 -18.41 -14.01 1.69
N ILE A 218 -17.82 -15.11 2.18
CA ILE A 218 -18.37 -16.47 1.98
C ILE A 218 -19.70 -16.64 2.73
N GLU A 219 -19.81 -16.18 3.97
CA GLU A 219 -21.06 -16.18 4.74
C GLU A 219 -22.20 -15.44 4.02
N LEU A 220 -21.88 -14.38 3.30
CA LEU A 220 -22.83 -13.60 2.51
C LEU A 220 -23.13 -14.23 1.14
N GLY A 221 -22.59 -15.44 0.86
CA GLY A 221 -22.86 -16.20 -0.36
C GLY A 221 -21.89 -15.91 -1.51
N GLY A 222 -20.82 -15.13 -1.30
CA GLY A 222 -19.72 -15.00 -2.25
C GLY A 222 -18.83 -16.26 -2.27
N GLU A 223 -18.04 -16.41 -3.32
CA GLU A 223 -17.11 -17.51 -3.50
C GLU A 223 -15.68 -16.96 -3.64
N VAL A 224 -14.71 -17.54 -2.90
CA VAL A 224 -13.29 -17.22 -3.07
C VAL A 224 -12.56 -18.49 -3.50
N ARG A 225 -11.99 -18.45 -4.70
CA ARG A 225 -11.22 -19.54 -5.31
C ARG A 225 -9.74 -19.22 -5.24
N PHE A 226 -9.03 -19.94 -4.39
CA PHE A 226 -7.57 -19.89 -4.31
C PHE A 226 -6.94 -20.82 -5.34
N ASP A 227 -5.63 -20.66 -5.53
CA ASP A 227 -4.83 -21.44 -6.49
C ASP A 227 -5.46 -21.37 -7.91
N THR A 228 -6.10 -20.23 -8.23
CA THR A 228 -6.93 -20.05 -9.42
C THR A 228 -6.64 -18.70 -10.07
N ALA A 229 -5.81 -18.71 -11.10
CA ALA A 229 -5.50 -17.52 -11.90
C ALA A 229 -6.56 -17.28 -12.99
N LEU A 230 -6.81 -16.00 -13.31
CA LEU A 230 -7.50 -15.62 -14.55
C LEU A 230 -6.58 -15.95 -15.73
N THR A 231 -7.01 -16.84 -16.62
CA THR A 231 -6.21 -17.34 -17.75
C THR A 231 -6.69 -16.88 -19.11
N ASP A 232 -7.97 -16.52 -19.24
CA ASP A 232 -8.49 -15.96 -20.50
C ASP A 232 -9.75 -15.10 -20.29
N LEU A 233 -10.01 -14.24 -21.29
CA LEU A 233 -11.19 -13.39 -21.43
C LEU A 233 -11.78 -13.58 -22.84
N ALA A 234 -13.00 -14.09 -22.93
CA ALA A 234 -13.72 -14.17 -24.19
C ALA A 234 -14.47 -12.86 -24.44
N VAL A 235 -13.87 -11.99 -25.25
CA VAL A 235 -14.42 -10.68 -25.62
C VAL A 235 -15.11 -10.77 -26.97
N ALA A 236 -16.36 -10.35 -27.03
CA ALA A 236 -17.12 -10.20 -28.27
C ALA A 236 -18.06 -8.99 -28.17
N ASN A 237 -18.26 -8.26 -29.25
CA ASN A 237 -19.11 -7.08 -29.33
C ASN A 237 -18.85 -6.04 -28.20
N GLY A 238 -17.57 -5.80 -27.86
CA GLY A 238 -17.17 -4.85 -26.83
C GLY A 238 -17.45 -5.28 -25.38
N LYS A 239 -17.79 -6.57 -25.13
CA LYS A 239 -18.07 -7.12 -23.79
C LYS A 239 -17.33 -8.42 -23.54
N VAL A 240 -16.94 -8.63 -22.28
CA VAL A 240 -16.54 -9.95 -21.79
C VAL A 240 -17.79 -10.78 -21.55
N HIS A 241 -17.91 -11.92 -22.20
CA HIS A 241 -19.01 -12.86 -22.01
C HIS A 241 -18.66 -13.99 -21.07
N THR A 242 -17.41 -14.43 -21.13
CA THR A 242 -16.90 -15.56 -20.33
C THR A 242 -15.47 -15.28 -19.92
N ILE A 243 -15.11 -15.69 -18.73
CA ILE A 243 -13.71 -15.76 -18.28
C ILE A 243 -13.29 -17.22 -18.10
N SER A 244 -12.01 -17.52 -18.33
CA SER A 244 -11.40 -18.81 -18.00
C SER A 244 -10.54 -18.68 -16.76
N ALA A 245 -10.67 -19.63 -15.82
CA ALA A 245 -9.93 -19.66 -14.58
C ALA A 245 -9.69 -21.13 -14.18
N GLY A 246 -8.45 -21.60 -14.29
CA GLY A 246 -8.14 -23.01 -14.22
C GLY A 246 -8.90 -23.78 -15.31
N ASP A 247 -9.55 -24.88 -14.96
CA ASP A 247 -10.34 -25.71 -15.89
C ASP A 247 -11.82 -25.24 -16.02
N LYS A 248 -12.17 -24.08 -15.46
CA LYS A 248 -13.55 -23.57 -15.44
C LYS A 248 -13.72 -22.35 -16.31
N ASN A 249 -14.85 -22.31 -17.00
CA ASN A 249 -15.34 -21.13 -17.71
C ASN A 249 -16.57 -20.57 -16.98
N GLU A 250 -16.57 -19.27 -16.71
CA GLU A 250 -17.68 -18.59 -16.02
C GLU A 250 -18.32 -17.56 -16.93
N LYS A 251 -19.64 -17.64 -17.11
CA LYS A 251 -20.43 -16.56 -17.78
C LYS A 251 -20.49 -15.35 -16.84
N VAL A 252 -20.11 -14.19 -17.35
CA VAL A 252 -19.99 -12.97 -16.52
C VAL A 252 -20.90 -11.85 -17.00
N SER A 253 -21.43 -11.08 -16.04
CA SER A 253 -22.08 -9.80 -16.29
C SER A 253 -21.09 -8.64 -16.15
N ALA A 254 -20.12 -8.76 -15.24
CA ALA A 254 -19.04 -7.79 -15.03
C ALA A 254 -17.77 -8.48 -14.51
N VAL A 255 -16.61 -7.91 -14.86
CA VAL A 255 -15.30 -8.36 -14.41
C VAL A 255 -14.55 -7.21 -13.77
N ILE A 256 -14.12 -7.37 -12.52
CA ILE A 256 -13.22 -6.44 -11.83
C ILE A 256 -11.79 -6.99 -11.95
N LEU A 257 -10.87 -6.20 -12.54
CA LEU A 257 -9.46 -6.54 -12.61
C LEU A 257 -8.69 -5.88 -11.46
N ALA A 258 -8.51 -6.63 -10.36
CA ALA A 258 -7.78 -6.20 -9.16
C ALA A 258 -6.46 -6.98 -9.00
N ILE A 259 -5.76 -7.21 -10.11
CA ILE A 259 -4.67 -8.20 -10.29
C ILE A 259 -3.35 -7.86 -9.60
N GLY A 260 -3.17 -6.63 -9.08
CA GLY A 260 -1.91 -6.16 -8.53
C GLY A 260 -0.84 -5.88 -9.59
N HIS A 261 0.23 -5.19 -9.20
CA HIS A 261 1.27 -4.72 -10.13
C HIS A 261 2.22 -5.82 -10.64
N SER A 262 2.20 -7.00 -10.03
CA SER A 262 3.13 -8.10 -10.34
C SER A 262 2.57 -9.15 -11.31
N ALA A 263 1.29 -9.07 -11.70
CA ALA A 263 0.63 -10.02 -12.60
C ALA A 263 0.99 -9.76 -14.08
N ARG A 264 2.28 -9.94 -14.42
CA ARG A 264 2.85 -9.61 -15.73
C ARG A 264 2.26 -10.44 -16.86
N ASP A 265 2.04 -11.73 -16.63
CA ASP A 265 1.33 -12.64 -17.50
C ASP A 265 -0.09 -12.18 -17.83
N THR A 266 -0.79 -11.62 -16.84
CA THR A 266 -2.12 -11.05 -17.07
C THR A 266 -2.04 -9.77 -17.90
N PHE A 267 -1.03 -8.91 -17.73
CA PHE A 267 -0.82 -7.76 -18.63
C PHE A 267 -0.55 -8.22 -20.08
N GLU A 268 0.25 -9.27 -20.26
CA GLU A 268 0.51 -9.89 -21.58
C GLU A 268 -0.80 -10.43 -22.19
N LEU A 269 -1.63 -11.13 -21.39
CA LEU A 269 -2.96 -11.58 -21.81
C LEU A 269 -3.85 -10.41 -22.25
N LEU A 270 -3.93 -9.34 -21.45
CA LEU A 270 -4.76 -8.17 -21.78
C LEU A 270 -4.30 -7.50 -23.07
N GLN A 271 -2.99 -7.41 -23.30
CA GLN A 271 -2.43 -6.90 -24.57
C GLN A 271 -2.82 -7.79 -25.75
N CYS A 272 -2.72 -9.11 -25.62
CA CYS A 272 -3.15 -10.06 -26.66
C CYS A 272 -4.65 -9.98 -26.97
N LYS A 273 -5.47 -9.58 -25.99
CA LYS A 273 -6.91 -9.34 -26.16
C LYS A 273 -7.26 -7.92 -26.66
N ASN A 274 -6.27 -7.13 -27.05
CA ASN A 274 -6.42 -5.74 -27.48
C ASN A 274 -7.10 -4.84 -26.45
N ILE A 275 -6.93 -5.13 -25.16
CA ILE A 275 -7.32 -4.22 -24.07
C ILE A 275 -6.32 -3.05 -24.05
N PHE A 276 -6.84 -1.84 -24.02
CA PHE A 276 -6.01 -0.64 -24.08
C PHE A 276 -5.16 -0.48 -22.80
N LEU A 277 -3.85 -0.53 -22.99
CA LEU A 277 -2.82 -0.38 -21.98
C LEU A 277 -1.90 0.79 -22.32
N GLU A 278 -1.39 1.47 -21.30
CA GLU A 278 -0.39 2.54 -21.42
C GLU A 278 0.83 2.25 -20.57
N PRO A 279 2.05 2.60 -21.02
CA PRO A 279 3.22 2.58 -20.18
C PRO A 279 3.07 3.66 -19.09
N LYS A 280 3.50 3.35 -17.88
CA LYS A 280 3.34 4.24 -16.74
C LYS A 280 4.68 4.44 -16.03
N PRO A 281 5.07 5.69 -15.68
CA PRO A 281 6.22 5.95 -14.83
C PRO A 281 6.14 5.19 -13.50
N PHE A 282 7.29 4.69 -13.05
CA PHE A 282 7.46 4.02 -11.76
C PHE A 282 8.84 4.34 -11.17
N SER A 283 9.35 3.56 -10.23
CA SER A 283 10.66 3.81 -9.65
C SER A 283 11.39 2.51 -9.36
N VAL A 284 12.72 2.55 -9.44
CA VAL A 284 13.59 1.41 -9.16
C VAL A 284 14.76 1.85 -8.27
N GLY A 285 15.28 0.94 -7.45
CA GLY A 285 16.41 1.23 -6.56
C GLY A 285 16.72 0.10 -5.62
N ALA A 286 17.19 0.42 -4.42
CA ALA A 286 17.60 -0.53 -3.41
C ALA A 286 16.95 -0.23 -2.05
N ARG A 287 16.81 -1.23 -1.19
CA ARG A 287 16.45 -1.04 0.21
C ARG A 287 17.68 -0.64 1.02
N ILE A 288 17.55 0.42 1.80
CA ILE A 288 18.53 0.81 2.81
C ILE A 288 18.06 0.35 4.18
N GLU A 289 18.97 -0.23 4.97
CA GLU A 289 18.74 -0.57 6.37
C GLU A 289 19.60 0.30 7.26
N HIS A 290 19.00 0.80 8.34
CA HIS A 290 19.64 1.52 9.44
C HIS A 290 19.31 0.82 10.76
N LYS A 291 20.10 1.00 11.81
CA LYS A 291 19.63 0.70 13.16
C LYS A 291 18.44 1.60 13.50
N GLN A 292 17.35 1.04 14.03
CA GLN A 292 16.16 1.83 14.40
C GLN A 292 16.53 2.93 15.41
N VAL A 293 17.43 2.66 16.35
CA VAL A 293 17.88 3.65 17.32
C VAL A 293 18.54 4.87 16.64
N ALA A 294 19.32 4.66 15.59
CA ALA A 294 19.95 5.76 14.85
C ALA A 294 18.92 6.62 14.08
N VAL A 295 17.81 6.01 13.64
CA VAL A 295 16.65 6.73 13.07
C VAL A 295 15.96 7.57 14.15
N ASP A 296 15.68 6.98 15.31
CA ASP A 296 15.03 7.64 16.44
C ASP A 296 15.86 8.84 16.93
N GLU A 297 17.18 8.65 17.12
CA GLU A 297 18.09 9.73 17.47
C GLU A 297 18.17 10.84 16.42
N SER A 298 18.14 10.47 15.14
CA SER A 298 18.14 11.45 14.05
C SER A 298 16.89 12.35 14.06
N LEU A 299 15.75 11.81 14.50
CA LEU A 299 14.47 12.54 14.54
C LEU A 299 14.24 13.23 15.89
N TYR A 300 14.46 12.53 16.97
CA TYR A 300 14.04 12.95 18.31
C TYR A 300 15.18 13.50 19.18
N GLY A 301 16.46 13.32 18.76
CA GLY A 301 17.62 13.75 19.54
C GLY A 301 17.63 13.09 20.93
N ASP A 302 17.80 13.88 21.99
CA ASP A 302 17.86 13.40 23.38
C ASP A 302 16.55 12.76 23.88
N HIS A 303 15.45 12.91 23.15
CA HIS A 303 14.18 12.24 23.44
C HIS A 303 14.07 10.83 22.82
N ALA A 304 15.07 10.37 22.07
CA ALA A 304 15.09 9.01 21.55
C ALA A 304 15.00 7.99 22.69
N GLY A 305 14.21 6.93 22.47
CA GLY A 305 13.95 5.93 23.52
C GLY A 305 12.83 6.29 24.49
N ASN A 306 12.23 7.49 24.42
CA ASN A 306 11.05 7.80 25.21
C ASN A 306 9.87 6.89 24.79
N PRO A 307 9.27 6.10 25.72
CA PRO A 307 8.20 5.14 25.40
C PRO A 307 6.90 5.79 24.91
N LEU A 308 6.73 7.09 25.10
CA LEU A 308 5.57 7.86 24.61
C LEU A 308 5.73 8.29 23.16
N LEU A 309 6.93 8.16 22.56
CA LEU A 309 7.17 8.45 21.17
C LEU A 309 7.01 7.20 20.29
N PRO A 310 6.37 7.30 19.14
CA PRO A 310 6.36 6.20 18.18
C PRO A 310 7.76 5.96 17.62
N LYS A 311 8.01 4.78 17.10
CA LYS A 311 9.24 4.51 16.33
C LYS A 311 9.38 5.52 15.20
N GLY A 312 10.59 6.06 15.06
CA GLY A 312 10.90 7.08 14.05
C GLY A 312 10.67 6.57 12.64
N GLU A 313 9.99 7.36 11.84
CA GLU A 313 9.83 7.11 10.41
C GLU A 313 10.11 8.38 9.61
N TYR A 314 10.74 8.22 8.46
CA TYR A 314 11.15 9.34 7.62
C TYR A 314 10.62 9.23 6.19
N GLN A 315 10.53 10.38 5.54
CA GLN A 315 10.28 10.51 4.12
C GLN A 315 11.19 11.60 3.56
N LEU A 316 12.15 11.21 2.73
CA LEU A 316 13.13 12.10 2.12
C LEU A 316 12.97 12.10 0.61
N SER A 317 13.30 13.23 0.00
CA SER A 317 13.35 13.37 -1.46
C SER A 317 14.40 14.38 -1.87
N TRP A 318 14.94 14.17 -3.05
CA TRP A 318 15.86 15.07 -3.72
C TRP A 318 15.62 15.01 -5.24
N ARG A 319 15.91 16.09 -5.93
CA ARG A 319 15.91 16.15 -7.39
C ARG A 319 17.23 16.70 -7.87
N ASP A 320 17.73 16.13 -8.97
CA ASP A 320 18.90 16.67 -9.65
C ASP A 320 18.56 17.96 -10.42
N LYS A 321 19.57 18.54 -11.06
CA LYS A 321 19.40 19.75 -11.90
C LYS A 321 18.50 19.52 -13.12
N ASN A 322 18.33 18.28 -13.56
CA ASN A 322 17.49 17.90 -14.70
C ASN A 322 16.05 17.56 -14.27
N GLY A 323 15.75 17.65 -12.97
CA GLY A 323 14.42 17.40 -12.42
C GLY A 323 14.12 15.93 -12.08
N ARG A 324 15.06 14.97 -12.32
CA ARG A 324 14.86 13.57 -11.96
C ARG A 324 14.83 13.42 -10.43
N GLY A 325 13.86 12.69 -9.94
CA GLY A 325 13.66 12.48 -8.51
C GLY A 325 14.30 11.19 -7.99
N VAL A 326 14.90 11.27 -6.79
CA VAL A 326 15.17 10.14 -5.92
C VAL A 326 14.49 10.38 -4.58
N TYR A 327 13.91 9.35 -4.00
CA TYR A 327 13.16 9.49 -2.75
C TYR A 327 13.12 8.19 -1.95
N THR A 328 12.84 8.32 -0.66
CA THR A 328 12.57 7.17 0.20
C THR A 328 11.12 6.75 0.08
N PHE A 329 10.88 5.44 -0.02
CA PHE A 329 9.56 4.86 -0.20
C PHE A 329 9.35 3.69 0.76
N CYS A 330 8.12 3.50 1.21
CA CYS A 330 7.71 2.36 2.06
C CYS A 330 8.71 2.08 3.21
N MET A 331 9.03 3.12 4.00
CA MET A 331 9.91 2.97 5.17
C MET A 331 9.20 2.12 6.22
N CYS A 332 9.87 1.08 6.72
CA CYS A 332 9.38 0.10 7.69
C CYS A 332 10.19 0.22 8.99
N PRO A 333 9.68 0.95 9.99
CA PRO A 333 10.32 1.04 11.30
C PRO A 333 10.35 -0.32 11.99
N GLY A 334 11.45 -0.63 12.70
CA GLY A 334 11.60 -1.89 13.42
C GLY A 334 11.29 -3.11 12.55
N GLY A 335 11.67 -3.05 11.27
CA GLY A 335 11.27 -4.03 10.28
C GLY A 335 12.44 -4.70 9.55
N THR A 336 12.11 -5.62 8.65
CA THR A 336 13.06 -6.44 7.90
C THR A 336 12.94 -6.22 6.40
N VAL A 337 14.05 -6.37 5.69
CA VAL A 337 14.06 -6.51 4.23
C VAL A 337 13.77 -7.97 3.88
N VAL A 338 12.85 -8.19 2.95
CA VAL A 338 12.37 -9.53 2.61
C VAL A 338 12.55 -9.89 1.14
N PRO A 339 12.87 -11.17 0.84
CA PRO A 339 12.81 -11.70 -0.52
C PRO A 339 11.37 -11.66 -1.04
N SER A 340 11.15 -11.00 -2.19
CA SER A 340 9.81 -10.72 -2.72
C SER A 340 9.66 -11.06 -4.20
N ALA A 341 10.49 -12.01 -4.67
CA ALA A 341 10.42 -12.52 -6.03
C ALA A 341 9.05 -13.15 -6.33
N SER A 342 8.62 -13.07 -7.59
CA SER A 342 7.41 -13.70 -8.10
C SER A 342 7.59 -14.34 -9.48
N GLU A 343 8.77 -14.17 -10.09
CA GLU A 343 9.17 -14.81 -11.34
C GLU A 343 10.48 -15.59 -11.11
N SER A 344 10.60 -16.74 -11.76
CA SER A 344 11.81 -17.56 -11.69
C SER A 344 13.01 -16.81 -12.26
N GLY A 345 14.15 -16.85 -11.56
CA GLY A 345 15.38 -16.22 -12.00
C GLY A 345 15.38 -14.69 -11.90
N GLY A 346 14.50 -14.11 -11.08
CA GLY A 346 14.46 -12.67 -10.81
C GLY A 346 14.48 -12.38 -9.31
N THR A 347 15.48 -11.65 -8.81
CA THR A 347 15.55 -11.21 -7.42
C THR A 347 14.79 -9.91 -7.24
N VAL A 348 13.97 -9.83 -6.19
CA VAL A 348 13.20 -8.64 -5.80
C VAL A 348 13.27 -8.49 -4.29
N THR A 349 13.47 -7.27 -3.82
CA THR A 349 13.40 -6.92 -2.39
C THR A 349 12.12 -6.17 -2.07
N ASN A 350 11.64 -6.32 -0.84
CA ASN A 350 10.60 -5.49 -0.25
C ASN A 350 10.90 -5.32 1.25
N GLY A 351 10.09 -4.57 1.97
CA GLY A 351 10.20 -4.43 3.42
C GLY A 351 8.89 -4.71 4.12
N MET A 352 8.98 -5.24 5.33
CA MET A 352 7.83 -5.44 6.19
C MET A 352 8.15 -5.11 7.64
N SER A 353 7.11 -4.88 8.45
CA SER A 353 7.20 -4.79 9.91
C SER A 353 6.00 -5.46 10.54
N GLU A 354 6.16 -5.94 11.76
CA GLU A 354 5.06 -6.29 12.64
C GLU A 354 4.42 -5.04 13.25
N PHE A 355 3.26 -5.20 13.87
CA PHE A 355 2.57 -4.07 14.51
C PHE A 355 3.41 -3.39 15.60
N ALA A 356 4.15 -4.16 16.38
CA ALA A 356 5.01 -3.64 17.44
C ALA A 356 6.18 -2.79 16.93
N ARG A 357 6.65 -3.01 15.70
CA ARG A 357 7.80 -2.30 15.10
C ARG A 357 9.03 -2.31 16.01
N ASP A 358 9.29 -3.45 16.68
CA ASP A 358 10.30 -3.61 17.72
C ASP A 358 11.61 -4.26 17.23
N GLY A 359 11.72 -4.52 15.94
CA GLY A 359 12.95 -5.03 15.33
C GLY A 359 14.12 -4.04 15.48
N GLU A 360 15.33 -4.59 15.44
CA GLU A 360 16.57 -3.84 15.62
C GLU A 360 16.83 -2.82 14.50
N ASN A 361 16.47 -3.20 13.26
CA ASN A 361 16.66 -2.36 12.08
C ASN A 361 15.39 -1.66 11.67
N ALA A 362 15.56 -0.54 10.99
CA ALA A 362 14.56 0.12 10.15
C ALA A 362 15.00 0.00 8.70
N ASN A 363 14.07 -0.13 7.76
CA ASN A 363 14.42 -0.13 6.35
C ASN A 363 13.50 0.76 5.51
N ALA A 364 14.02 1.22 4.37
CA ALA A 364 13.25 1.97 3.38
C ALA A 364 13.80 1.70 1.97
N ALA A 365 12.95 1.69 0.97
CA ALA A 365 13.43 1.77 -0.41
C ALA A 365 13.99 3.18 -0.68
N VAL A 366 15.16 3.27 -1.30
CA VAL A 366 15.71 4.48 -1.93
C VAL A 366 15.60 4.26 -3.42
N VAL A 367 14.70 5.00 -4.07
CA VAL A 367 14.28 4.72 -5.45
C VAL A 367 14.36 5.95 -6.33
N VAL A 368 14.70 5.71 -7.59
CA VAL A 368 14.85 6.70 -8.66
C VAL A 368 13.66 6.59 -9.61
N ALA A 369 13.05 7.72 -9.93
CA ALA A 369 11.96 7.78 -10.88
C ALA A 369 12.44 7.42 -12.29
N VAL A 370 11.71 6.52 -12.96
CA VAL A 370 11.91 6.12 -14.36
C VAL A 370 10.62 6.36 -15.15
N THR A 371 10.79 6.77 -16.40
CA THR A 371 9.71 7.17 -17.31
C THR A 371 9.79 6.40 -18.61
N PRO A 372 8.76 6.45 -19.46
CA PRO A 372 8.81 5.85 -20.79
C PRO A 372 10.02 6.27 -21.64
N ASP A 373 10.57 7.47 -21.42
CA ASP A 373 11.80 7.90 -22.09
C ASP A 373 13.04 7.09 -21.69
N ASP A 374 12.99 6.41 -20.53
CA ASP A 374 14.09 5.57 -20.04
C ASP A 374 13.95 4.11 -20.46
N PHE A 375 12.71 3.61 -20.64
CA PHE A 375 12.46 2.18 -20.84
C PHE A 375 11.67 1.84 -22.12
N GLY A 376 11.10 2.83 -22.81
CA GLY A 376 10.31 2.63 -24.01
C GLY A 376 8.83 3.00 -23.85
N HIS A 377 8.17 3.20 -24.99
CA HIS A 377 6.79 3.72 -25.04
C HIS A 377 5.73 2.64 -25.30
N CYS A 378 6.13 1.37 -25.50
CA CYS A 378 5.16 0.28 -25.58
C CYS A 378 4.61 -0.06 -24.18
N PRO A 379 3.36 -0.52 -24.08
CA PRO A 379 2.69 -0.76 -22.81
C PRO A 379 3.48 -1.61 -21.80
N LEU A 380 4.22 -2.63 -22.29
CA LEU A 380 4.96 -3.57 -21.44
C LEU A 380 6.46 -3.29 -21.34
N ASP A 381 6.97 -2.23 -21.94
CA ASP A 381 8.41 -1.91 -21.90
C ASP A 381 8.91 -1.68 -20.46
N GLY A 382 8.09 -1.03 -19.61
CA GLY A 382 8.40 -0.88 -18.20
C GLY A 382 8.46 -2.20 -17.43
N VAL A 383 7.65 -3.19 -17.82
CA VAL A 383 7.72 -4.57 -17.29
C VAL A 383 9.04 -5.21 -17.67
N ALA A 384 9.43 -5.13 -18.95
CA ALA A 384 10.68 -5.67 -19.47
C ALA A 384 11.90 -5.02 -18.80
N PHE A 385 11.87 -3.69 -18.61
CA PHE A 385 12.91 -2.94 -17.91
C PHE A 385 13.09 -3.42 -16.47
N ALA A 386 12.01 -3.52 -15.68
CA ALA A 386 12.08 -4.01 -14.31
C ALA A 386 12.59 -5.46 -14.26
N ARG A 387 12.07 -6.33 -15.13
CA ARG A 387 12.48 -7.74 -15.26
C ARG A 387 13.98 -7.87 -15.57
N SER A 388 14.53 -7.02 -16.42
CA SER A 388 15.96 -7.04 -16.77
C SER A 388 16.85 -6.76 -15.55
N ILE A 389 16.47 -5.83 -14.68
CA ILE A 389 17.17 -5.50 -13.43
C ILE A 389 17.10 -6.68 -12.46
N GLU A 390 15.92 -7.27 -12.29
CA GLU A 390 15.67 -8.42 -11.42
C GLU A 390 16.51 -9.64 -11.83
N GLN A 391 16.57 -9.93 -13.13
CA GLN A 391 17.36 -11.03 -13.69
C GLN A 391 18.86 -10.79 -13.58
N LYS A 392 19.33 -9.55 -13.79
CA LYS A 392 20.75 -9.21 -13.58
C LYS A 392 21.17 -9.45 -12.13
N ALA A 393 20.37 -9.01 -11.15
CA ALA A 393 20.65 -9.24 -9.75
C ALA A 393 20.72 -10.73 -9.42
N TYR A 394 19.77 -11.54 -9.92
CA TYR A 394 19.78 -12.98 -9.77
C TYR A 394 21.03 -13.62 -10.37
N THR A 395 21.41 -13.22 -11.58
CA THR A 395 22.59 -13.75 -12.29
C THR A 395 23.88 -13.43 -11.54
N LEU A 396 24.04 -12.19 -11.07
CA LEU A 396 25.23 -11.74 -10.34
C LEU A 396 25.38 -12.42 -8.98
N THR A 397 24.26 -12.66 -8.29
CA THR A 397 24.28 -13.37 -7.01
C THR A 397 24.36 -14.89 -7.17
N GLY A 398 23.90 -15.42 -8.30
CA GLY A 398 23.79 -16.86 -8.61
C GLY A 398 22.61 -17.55 -7.94
N SER A 399 21.70 -16.78 -7.31
CA SER A 399 20.54 -17.28 -6.58
C SER A 399 19.59 -16.12 -6.24
N TYR A 400 18.59 -16.36 -5.36
CA TYR A 400 17.72 -15.31 -4.80
C TYR A 400 18.37 -14.52 -3.63
N LYS A 401 19.67 -14.62 -3.41
CA LYS A 401 20.39 -13.74 -2.48
C LYS A 401 20.24 -12.27 -2.88
N GLY A 402 20.17 -11.38 -1.89
CA GLY A 402 20.15 -9.95 -2.15
C GLY A 402 21.48 -9.49 -2.76
N ALA A 403 21.45 -8.68 -3.81
CA ALA A 403 22.63 -7.97 -4.29
C ALA A 403 22.94 -6.86 -3.29
N GLY A 404 23.92 -7.08 -2.41
CA GLY A 404 24.12 -6.27 -1.22
C GLY A 404 25.43 -5.51 -1.22
N THR A 405 25.44 -4.32 -0.61
CA THR A 405 26.66 -3.57 -0.28
C THR A 405 26.37 -2.56 0.82
N THR A 406 27.40 -2.19 1.61
CA THR A 406 27.27 -1.03 2.49
C THR A 406 27.15 0.26 1.67
N VAL A 407 26.61 1.33 2.27
CA VAL A 407 26.58 2.65 1.64
C VAL A 407 28.01 3.11 1.29
N GLY A 408 28.99 2.87 2.17
CA GLY A 408 30.40 3.15 1.91
C GLY A 408 30.93 2.36 0.71
N GLY A 409 30.68 1.06 0.69
CA GLY A 409 31.09 0.18 -0.41
C GLY A 409 30.51 0.59 -1.76
N PHE A 410 29.24 1.01 -1.78
CA PHE A 410 28.60 1.56 -2.99
C PHE A 410 29.25 2.87 -3.47
N LEU A 411 29.47 3.82 -2.54
CA LEU A 411 30.05 5.13 -2.88
C LEU A 411 31.49 5.01 -3.36
N ASP A 412 32.28 4.12 -2.74
CA ASP A 412 33.71 3.92 -3.02
C ASP A 412 33.96 2.90 -4.16
N GLY A 413 32.91 2.27 -4.73
CA GLY A 413 33.01 1.24 -5.78
C GLY A 413 33.70 -0.05 -5.31
N LYS A 414 33.61 -0.37 -4.01
CA LYS A 414 34.17 -1.56 -3.36
C LYS A 414 33.12 -2.28 -2.56
N PRO A 415 32.28 -3.12 -3.21
CA PRO A 415 31.14 -3.74 -2.55
C PRO A 415 31.56 -4.62 -1.37
N GLU A 416 30.94 -4.38 -0.22
CA GLU A 416 31.13 -5.11 1.02
C GLU A 416 29.80 -5.25 1.77
N ILE A 417 29.64 -6.30 2.55
CA ILE A 417 28.44 -6.56 3.37
C ILE A 417 28.71 -6.48 4.88
N ALA A 418 29.95 -6.27 5.27
CA ALA A 418 30.33 -6.07 6.65
C ALA A 418 30.27 -4.58 7.01
N GLY A 419 29.27 -4.18 7.79
CA GLY A 419 29.04 -2.80 8.20
C GLY A 419 28.53 -2.70 9.63
N THR A 420 28.06 -1.52 10.00
CA THR A 420 27.41 -1.26 11.31
C THR A 420 26.02 -1.90 11.41
N VAL A 421 25.42 -2.20 10.25
CA VAL A 421 24.09 -2.79 10.13
C VAL A 421 24.21 -4.18 9.50
N SER A 422 23.81 -5.20 10.25
CA SER A 422 23.65 -6.55 9.70
C SER A 422 22.37 -6.60 8.84
N PRO A 423 22.44 -7.07 7.58
CA PRO A 423 21.27 -7.18 6.72
C PRO A 423 20.25 -8.17 7.30
N THR A 424 18.97 -7.84 7.17
CA THR A 424 17.86 -8.70 7.63
C THR A 424 17.29 -9.60 6.53
N TYR A 425 17.83 -9.54 5.32
CA TYR A 425 17.34 -10.29 4.17
C TYR A 425 17.53 -11.80 4.37
N ALA A 426 16.40 -12.54 4.43
CA ALA A 426 16.34 -13.94 4.88
C ALA A 426 17.21 -14.93 4.08
N LEU A 427 17.46 -14.66 2.79
CA LEU A 427 18.29 -15.51 1.92
C LEU A 427 19.75 -15.04 1.84
N ASP A 428 20.24 -14.28 2.83
CA ASP A 428 21.52 -13.62 2.84
C ASP A 428 21.75 -12.59 1.72
N CYS A 429 22.79 -11.81 1.85
CA CYS A 429 23.26 -10.89 0.82
C CYS A 429 24.62 -11.36 0.28
N LYS A 430 24.84 -11.14 -1.00
CA LYS A 430 26.15 -11.29 -1.65
C LYS A 430 26.72 -9.91 -1.95
N ALA A 431 27.96 -9.66 -1.58
CA ALA A 431 28.66 -8.43 -1.94
C ALA A 431 28.63 -8.26 -3.47
N THR A 432 27.99 -7.21 -3.94
CA THR A 432 27.71 -7.00 -5.37
C THR A 432 27.82 -5.52 -5.72
N GLU A 433 28.52 -5.21 -6.81
CA GLU A 433 28.56 -3.85 -7.35
C GLU A 433 27.18 -3.48 -7.94
N LEU A 434 26.50 -2.52 -7.33
CA LEU A 434 25.16 -2.15 -7.75
C LEU A 434 25.13 -1.45 -9.12
N ARG A 435 26.28 -0.95 -9.60
CA ARG A 435 26.41 -0.40 -10.96
C ARG A 435 26.31 -1.47 -12.04
N ASP A 436 26.56 -2.75 -11.69
CA ASP A 436 26.34 -3.88 -12.58
C ASP A 436 24.86 -4.34 -12.60
N VAL A 437 24.10 -4.02 -11.53
CA VAL A 437 22.66 -4.35 -11.43
C VAL A 437 21.80 -3.34 -12.16
N PHE A 438 22.06 -2.05 -11.94
CA PHE A 438 21.22 -0.96 -12.43
C PHE A 438 21.84 -0.24 -13.64
N PRO A 439 21.02 0.41 -14.48
CA PRO A 439 21.50 1.38 -15.45
C PRO A 439 22.27 2.52 -14.76
N LYS A 440 23.30 3.04 -15.45
CA LYS A 440 24.16 4.10 -14.91
C LYS A 440 23.42 5.30 -14.35
N PHE A 441 22.39 5.79 -15.04
CA PHE A 441 21.63 6.95 -14.57
C PHE A 441 20.90 6.69 -13.24
N VAL A 442 20.49 5.44 -12.96
CA VAL A 442 19.89 5.06 -11.69
C VAL A 442 20.94 5.11 -10.57
N THR A 443 22.12 4.56 -10.79
CA THR A 443 23.18 4.57 -9.77
C THR A 443 23.73 5.96 -9.51
N ASP A 444 23.90 6.80 -10.54
CA ASP A 444 24.30 8.21 -10.37
C ASP A 444 23.28 8.98 -9.50
N MET A 445 21.98 8.73 -9.71
CA MET A 445 20.92 9.33 -8.92
C MET A 445 20.86 8.78 -7.50
N LEU A 446 21.08 7.48 -7.28
CA LEU A 446 21.18 6.89 -5.94
C LEU A 446 22.34 7.50 -5.16
N GLU A 447 23.52 7.63 -5.77
CA GLU A 447 24.68 8.27 -5.17
C GLU A 447 24.39 9.71 -4.74
N GLY A 448 23.88 10.56 -5.65
CA GLY A 448 23.51 11.93 -5.36
C GLY A 448 22.43 12.05 -4.28
N GLY A 449 21.47 11.12 -4.30
CA GLY A 449 20.38 11.02 -3.31
C GLY A 449 20.91 10.69 -1.91
N LEU A 450 21.73 9.67 -1.78
CA LEU A 450 22.33 9.26 -0.50
C LEU A 450 23.20 10.38 0.08
N GLN A 451 24.02 11.05 -0.75
CA GLN A 451 24.82 12.21 -0.34
C GLN A 451 23.94 13.38 0.13
N ASN A 452 22.80 13.63 -0.53
CA ASN A 452 21.87 14.67 -0.11
C ASN A 452 21.13 14.30 1.19
N PHE A 453 20.71 13.04 1.33
CA PHE A 453 19.99 12.58 2.51
C PHE A 453 20.89 12.56 3.75
N SER A 454 22.19 12.26 3.62
CA SER A 454 23.15 12.34 4.73
C SER A 454 23.25 13.73 5.36
N ARG A 455 23.04 14.79 4.56
CA ARG A 455 23.01 16.18 5.05
C ARG A 455 21.70 16.51 5.76
N LYS A 456 20.60 15.82 5.44
CA LYS A 456 19.27 16.06 6.00
C LYS A 456 19.01 15.24 7.27
N MET A 457 19.58 14.04 7.36
CA MET A 457 19.31 13.09 8.42
C MET A 457 20.57 12.30 8.77
N LYS A 458 20.95 12.35 10.05
CA LYS A 458 22.25 11.84 10.53
C LYS A 458 22.48 10.36 10.21
N CYS A 459 21.44 9.50 10.34
CA CYS A 459 21.58 8.06 10.07
C CYS A 459 21.96 7.74 8.62
N PHE A 460 21.63 8.59 7.63
CA PHE A 460 22.08 8.44 6.25
C PHE A 460 23.58 8.76 6.05
N GLY A 461 24.24 9.34 7.04
CA GLY A 461 25.70 9.54 7.06
C GLY A 461 26.48 8.32 7.48
N ASP A 462 25.82 7.26 7.96
CA ASP A 462 26.46 5.99 8.32
C ASP A 462 26.87 5.22 7.06
N LYS A 463 28.18 5.16 6.80
CA LYS A 463 28.74 4.40 5.69
C LYS A 463 28.57 2.88 5.82
N GLY A 464 28.34 2.40 7.05
CA GLY A 464 28.08 0.99 7.34
C GLY A 464 26.61 0.59 7.24
N ALA A 465 25.69 1.52 6.92
CA ALA A 465 24.30 1.20 6.59
C ALA A 465 24.25 0.29 5.36
N MET A 466 23.29 -0.65 5.32
CA MET A 466 23.24 -1.70 4.31
C MET A 466 22.29 -1.35 3.17
N LEU A 467 22.73 -1.52 1.92
CA LEU A 467 21.90 -1.48 0.72
C LEU A 467 21.66 -2.89 0.22
N THR A 468 20.40 -3.26 -0.03
CA THR A 468 20.01 -4.55 -0.60
C THR A 468 19.13 -4.30 -1.85
N ALA A 469 19.56 -4.81 -2.99
CA ALA A 469 18.93 -4.58 -4.31
C ALA A 469 18.40 -5.90 -4.93
N PRO A 470 17.48 -5.78 -5.91
CA PRO A 470 16.82 -4.59 -6.37
C PRO A 470 15.39 -4.41 -5.79
N GLU A 471 14.97 -3.19 -5.59
CA GLU A 471 13.58 -2.80 -5.37
C GLU A 471 12.98 -2.30 -6.68
N THR A 472 12.12 -3.09 -7.31
CA THR A 472 11.56 -2.82 -8.66
C THR A 472 10.05 -2.81 -8.68
N ARG A 473 9.41 -3.15 -7.54
CA ARG A 473 7.96 -3.32 -7.41
C ARG A 473 7.32 -2.17 -6.61
N THR A 474 7.76 -0.93 -6.86
CA THR A 474 7.27 0.27 -6.16
C THR A 474 5.85 0.67 -6.57
N SER A 475 5.49 0.44 -7.83
CA SER A 475 4.15 0.64 -8.39
C SER A 475 4.04 -0.07 -9.74
N SER A 476 2.81 -0.16 -10.29
CA SER A 476 2.61 -0.76 -11.61
C SER A 476 3.34 0.05 -12.70
N PRO A 477 4.13 -0.59 -13.58
CA PRO A 477 4.70 0.05 -14.77
C PRO A 477 3.70 0.17 -15.92
N VAL A 478 2.47 -0.35 -15.75
CA VAL A 478 1.40 -0.37 -16.75
C VAL A 478 0.17 0.32 -16.18
N ARG A 479 -0.57 1.01 -17.04
CA ARG A 479 -1.93 1.47 -16.78
C ARG A 479 -2.90 0.70 -17.68
N ILE A 480 -3.91 0.09 -17.07
CA ILE A 480 -5.08 -0.44 -17.76
C ILE A 480 -6.10 0.68 -17.82
N THR A 481 -6.15 1.41 -18.94
CA THR A 481 -6.85 2.70 -18.99
C THR A 481 -8.36 2.53 -18.95
N ARG A 482 -9.01 3.34 -18.15
CA ARG A 482 -10.46 3.34 -17.92
C ARG A 482 -11.05 4.76 -17.98
N ASN A 483 -12.34 4.86 -18.23
CA ASN A 483 -13.07 6.13 -18.22
C ASN A 483 -13.46 6.57 -16.78
N ALA A 484 -14.21 7.67 -16.67
CA ALA A 484 -14.68 8.21 -15.39
C ALA A 484 -15.61 7.25 -14.62
N ASP A 485 -16.33 6.40 -15.32
CA ASP A 485 -17.20 5.36 -14.74
C ASP A 485 -16.44 4.09 -14.37
N MET A 486 -15.11 4.16 -14.34
CA MET A 486 -14.19 3.06 -14.02
C MET A 486 -14.21 1.89 -15.01
N VAL A 487 -14.81 2.05 -16.16
CA VAL A 487 -14.91 1.05 -17.22
C VAL A 487 -13.70 1.14 -18.15
N SER A 488 -13.14 0.00 -18.53
CA SER A 488 -12.08 -0.10 -19.55
C SER A 488 -12.48 0.66 -20.81
N LEU A 489 -11.53 1.36 -21.45
CA LEU A 489 -11.79 2.01 -22.75
C LEU A 489 -12.09 1.03 -23.88
N SER A 490 -11.70 -0.23 -23.72
CA SER A 490 -11.86 -1.26 -24.76
C SER A 490 -13.09 -2.14 -24.56
N VAL A 491 -13.60 -2.27 -23.32
CA VAL A 491 -14.61 -3.27 -22.97
C VAL A 491 -15.56 -2.74 -21.92
N GLU A 492 -16.87 -2.76 -22.20
CA GLU A 492 -17.91 -2.07 -21.42
C GLU A 492 -18.20 -2.65 -20.02
N ASN A 493 -17.90 -3.92 -19.77
CA ASN A 493 -18.15 -4.59 -18.50
C ASN A 493 -16.87 -5.06 -17.80
N LEU A 494 -15.75 -4.45 -18.15
CA LEU A 494 -14.44 -4.68 -17.54
C LEU A 494 -14.04 -3.47 -16.71
N TYR A 495 -13.76 -3.68 -15.40
CA TYR A 495 -13.49 -2.64 -14.42
C TYR A 495 -12.06 -2.79 -13.87
N PRO A 496 -11.05 -2.18 -14.52
CA PRO A 496 -9.69 -2.19 -13.98
C PRO A 496 -9.60 -1.35 -12.72
N CYS A 497 -9.08 -1.90 -11.63
CA CYS A 497 -8.93 -1.16 -10.38
C CYS A 497 -7.67 -1.53 -9.59
N GLY A 498 -7.38 -0.71 -8.60
CA GLY A 498 -6.27 -0.92 -7.68
C GLY A 498 -4.90 -0.60 -8.28
N GLU A 499 -3.88 -1.18 -7.69
CA GLU A 499 -2.49 -0.90 -8.04
C GLU A 499 -2.10 -1.49 -9.40
N GLY A 500 -2.59 -2.69 -9.72
CA GLY A 500 -2.34 -3.34 -11.01
C GLY A 500 -2.85 -2.53 -12.20
N ALA A 501 -4.01 -1.89 -12.05
CA ALA A 501 -4.55 -1.01 -13.07
C ALA A 501 -3.84 0.36 -13.14
N GLY A 502 -2.89 0.65 -12.23
CA GLY A 502 -2.10 1.87 -12.24
C GLY A 502 -2.78 3.10 -11.63
N TYR A 503 -3.86 2.92 -10.85
CA TYR A 503 -4.63 4.02 -10.23
C TYR A 503 -4.45 4.13 -8.70
N ALA A 504 -3.89 3.12 -8.06
CA ALA A 504 -3.61 3.11 -6.63
C ALA A 504 -2.13 2.83 -6.36
N GLY A 505 -1.69 3.13 -5.14
CA GLY A 505 -0.31 2.88 -4.69
C GLY A 505 -0.28 2.63 -3.19
N GLY A 506 -0.94 1.53 -2.73
CA GLY A 506 -0.98 1.12 -1.34
C GLY A 506 -2.37 0.66 -0.90
N ILE A 507 -2.46 0.07 0.30
CA ILE A 507 -3.64 -0.63 0.83
C ILE A 507 -4.90 0.25 0.78
N MET A 508 -4.84 1.46 1.37
CA MET A 508 -5.99 2.34 1.47
C MET A 508 -6.52 2.78 0.11
N SER A 509 -5.64 3.27 -0.77
CA SER A 509 -6.05 3.75 -2.10
C SER A 509 -6.59 2.62 -2.98
N ALA A 510 -6.02 1.41 -2.86
CA ALA A 510 -6.49 0.24 -3.58
C ALA A 510 -7.88 -0.22 -3.08
N ALA A 511 -8.09 -0.24 -1.76
CA ALA A 511 -9.38 -0.58 -1.16
C ALA A 511 -10.50 0.39 -1.60
N VAL A 512 -10.23 1.70 -1.55
CA VAL A 512 -11.17 2.73 -2.02
C VAL A 512 -11.46 2.58 -3.52
N ASP A 513 -10.45 2.28 -4.32
CA ASP A 513 -10.60 2.10 -5.76
C ASP A 513 -11.45 0.86 -6.10
N GLY A 514 -11.26 -0.25 -5.37
CA GLY A 514 -12.11 -1.44 -5.47
C GLY A 514 -13.55 -1.19 -5.06
N LEU A 515 -13.78 -0.45 -3.96
CA LEU A 515 -15.12 -0.02 -3.54
C LEU A 515 -15.83 0.76 -4.64
N LYS A 516 -15.14 1.71 -5.27
CA LYS A 516 -15.70 2.50 -6.37
C LYS A 516 -16.05 1.64 -7.57
N ALA A 517 -15.22 0.65 -7.93
CA ALA A 517 -15.54 -0.28 -9.00
C ALA A 517 -16.82 -1.09 -8.69
N ALA A 518 -16.95 -1.58 -7.46
CA ALA A 518 -18.16 -2.26 -7.00
C ALA A 518 -19.39 -1.34 -7.05
N MET A 519 -19.27 -0.10 -6.60
CA MET A 519 -20.35 0.89 -6.65
C MET A 519 -20.82 1.15 -8.09
N GLN A 520 -19.90 1.26 -9.05
CA GLN A 520 -20.24 1.45 -10.45
C GLN A 520 -21.00 0.24 -11.02
N ILE A 521 -20.63 -0.97 -10.64
CA ILE A 521 -21.40 -2.17 -11.02
C ILE A 521 -22.79 -2.11 -10.43
N MET A 522 -22.95 -1.74 -9.14
CA MET A 522 -24.23 -1.63 -8.47
C MET A 522 -25.18 -0.61 -9.12
N THR A 523 -24.65 0.49 -9.65
CA THR A 523 -25.46 1.50 -10.37
C THR A 523 -25.98 1.01 -11.72
N ARG A 524 -25.36 -0.02 -12.31
CA ARG A 524 -25.69 -0.53 -13.65
C ARG A 524 -26.53 -1.78 -13.63
N GLN A 525 -26.41 -2.59 -12.60
CA GLN A 525 -27.13 -3.86 -12.51
C GLN A 525 -27.45 -4.23 -11.05
N ALA A 526 -28.61 -4.82 -10.83
CA ALA A 526 -29.02 -5.42 -9.56
C ALA A 526 -28.38 -6.82 -9.38
N PRO A 527 -28.36 -7.37 -8.16
CA PRO A 527 -27.93 -8.75 -7.94
C PRO A 527 -28.78 -9.74 -8.76
N CYS A 528 -28.14 -10.82 -9.25
CA CYS A 528 -28.87 -11.93 -9.86
C CYS A 528 -29.79 -12.61 -8.83
N ASP A 529 -30.95 -13.12 -9.27
CA ASP A 529 -31.79 -13.98 -8.46
C ASP A 529 -31.02 -15.26 -8.04
N LYS A 530 -31.51 -15.91 -6.98
CA LYS A 530 -30.91 -17.13 -6.38
C LYS A 530 -30.85 -18.28 -7.37
#